data_2e01ed84c476cf539566c0716ad10ead
#
_entry.id   2e01ed84c476cf539566c0716ad10ead
#
_cell.length_a   1.000
_cell.length_b   1.000
_cell.length_c   1.000
_cell.angle_alpha   90.00
_cell.angle_beta   90.00
_cell.angle_gamma   90.00
#
_symmetry.space_group_name_H-M   'P 1'
#
loop_
_entity.id
_entity.type
_entity.pdbx_description
1 polymer ?
#
loop_
_entity_poly.entity_id
_entity_poly.type
_entity_poly.pdbx_seq_one_letter_code
_entity_poly.pdbx_strand_id
1 'polypeptide(L)'
;MSEVQTAPVARIVANDPRADSGRREIAVTAEAIAIDRCVAGVRMRLSLPTRSFRGVVLALQQGARGLFYRVALVHADPDLDVALAEADNEGDAARDWLAWARFFHLPRLTRGVRGGEAVVESRCGGIGAGTVQPRRRGWPLKARRSAISARRKAGMKGRVLPVHRDEREIVCYE
;
A
#
# COMPACT_ATOMS: atom_id res chain seq x y z
N MET A 1 -14.49 4.96 29.55
CA MET A 1 -14.53 4.53 28.14
C MET A 1 -14.12 3.07 28.14
N SER A 2 -15.09 2.15 27.99
CA SER A 2 -14.82 0.71 28.02
C SER A 2 -14.15 0.30 26.71
N GLU A 3 -12.90 -0.15 26.77
CA GLU A 3 -12.28 -0.84 25.64
C GLU A 3 -13.08 -2.11 25.38
N VAL A 4 -13.75 -2.15 24.25
CA VAL A 4 -14.34 -3.39 23.73
C VAL A 4 -13.16 -4.28 23.33
N GLN A 5 -12.78 -5.19 24.22
CA GLN A 5 -11.75 -6.19 23.92
C GLN A 5 -12.35 -7.20 22.92
N THR A 6 -12.18 -6.90 21.64
CA THR A 6 -12.50 -7.85 20.56
C THR A 6 -11.59 -9.07 20.71
N ALA A 7 -12.16 -10.28 20.75
CA ALA A 7 -11.38 -11.51 20.86
C ALA A 7 -10.35 -11.61 19.72
N PRO A 8 -9.11 -12.02 19.99
CA PRO A 8 -8.08 -12.14 18.97
C PRO A 8 -8.45 -13.24 17.97
N VAL A 9 -8.33 -12.91 16.69
CA VAL A 9 -8.56 -13.87 15.58
C VAL A 9 -7.38 -14.83 15.45
N ALA A 10 -6.17 -14.36 15.78
CA ALA A 10 -4.97 -15.19 15.79
C ALA A 10 -4.03 -14.79 16.93
N ARG A 11 -3.32 -15.77 17.46
CA ARG A 11 -2.19 -15.56 18.38
C ARG A 11 -0.94 -16.13 17.75
N ILE A 12 0.10 -15.34 17.67
CA ILE A 12 1.35 -15.67 17.00
C ILE A 12 2.49 -15.48 18.00
N VAL A 13 3.40 -16.44 18.07
CA VAL A 13 4.65 -16.29 18.81
C VAL A 13 5.75 -16.03 17.79
N ALA A 14 6.41 -14.88 17.92
CA ALA A 14 7.49 -14.48 17.01
C ALA A 14 8.81 -14.35 17.76
N ASN A 15 9.91 -14.53 17.06
CA ASN A 15 11.24 -14.27 17.58
C ASN A 15 11.43 -12.74 17.77
N ASP A 16 11.93 -12.34 18.94
CA ASP A 16 12.27 -10.94 19.25
C ASP A 16 13.60 -10.89 19.99
N PRO A 17 14.69 -10.49 19.32
CA PRO A 17 16.03 -10.43 19.93
C PRO A 17 16.12 -9.46 21.11
N ARG A 18 15.16 -8.52 21.24
CA ARG A 18 15.13 -7.54 22.34
C ARG A 18 14.38 -8.06 23.57
N ALA A 19 13.63 -9.14 23.44
CA ALA A 19 12.91 -9.72 24.57
C ALA A 19 13.84 -10.64 25.38
N ASP A 20 13.71 -10.62 26.70
CA ASP A 20 14.52 -11.43 27.64
C ASP A 20 14.40 -12.93 27.33
N SER A 21 13.21 -13.38 26.89
CA SER A 21 12.97 -14.75 26.45
C SER A 21 13.31 -15.04 25.00
N GLY A 22 13.77 -14.01 24.25
CA GLY A 22 13.97 -14.09 22.80
C GLY A 22 12.67 -14.21 21.99
N ARG A 23 11.50 -14.04 22.64
CA ARG A 23 10.18 -14.23 22.02
C ARG A 23 9.22 -13.12 22.41
N ARG A 24 8.30 -12.84 21.51
CA ARG A 24 7.15 -11.96 21.75
C ARG A 24 5.85 -12.66 21.39
N GLU A 25 4.80 -12.35 22.13
CA GLU A 25 3.45 -12.83 21.82
C GLU A 25 2.67 -11.73 21.11
N ILE A 26 1.99 -12.08 20.04
CA ILE A 26 1.26 -11.14 19.19
C ILE A 26 -0.19 -11.61 19.13
N ALA A 27 -1.10 -10.77 19.57
CA ALA A 27 -2.54 -10.98 19.42
C ALA A 27 -3.06 -10.11 18.28
N VAL A 28 -3.64 -10.75 17.29
CA VAL A 28 -4.12 -10.12 16.06
C VAL A 28 -5.63 -9.96 16.12
N THR A 29 -6.11 -8.72 15.95
CA THR A 29 -7.53 -8.41 15.77
C THR A 29 -7.70 -7.61 14.47
N ALA A 30 -8.93 -7.40 14.02
CA ALA A 30 -9.20 -6.59 12.82
C ALA A 30 -8.81 -5.12 13.01
N GLU A 31 -8.87 -4.59 14.22
CA GLU A 31 -8.68 -3.17 14.51
C GLU A 31 -7.29 -2.85 15.06
N ALA A 32 -6.67 -3.79 15.78
CA ALA A 32 -5.41 -3.58 16.46
C ALA A 32 -4.56 -4.86 16.55
N ILE A 33 -3.26 -4.65 16.64
CA ILE A 33 -2.25 -5.68 16.89
C ILE A 33 -1.65 -5.39 18.26
N ALA A 34 -1.81 -6.33 19.20
CA ALA A 34 -1.19 -6.24 20.51
C ALA A 34 0.07 -7.10 20.54
N ILE A 35 1.19 -6.50 20.93
CA ILE A 35 2.51 -7.16 21.05
C ILE A 35 2.89 -7.17 22.54
N ASP A 36 3.00 -8.34 23.11
CA ASP A 36 3.43 -8.56 24.50
C ASP A 36 4.87 -9.07 24.49
N ARG A 37 5.76 -8.40 25.21
CA ARG A 37 7.17 -8.79 25.39
C ARG A 37 7.69 -8.40 26.76
N CYS A 38 8.73 -9.07 27.24
CA CYS A 38 9.45 -8.72 28.46
C CYS A 38 10.85 -8.23 28.08
N VAL A 39 11.24 -7.04 28.55
CA VAL A 39 12.55 -6.42 28.29
C VAL A 39 13.13 -5.96 29.62
N ALA A 40 14.31 -6.46 29.98
CA ALA A 40 14.99 -6.16 31.25
C ALA A 40 14.07 -6.41 32.47
N GLY A 41 13.31 -7.51 32.48
CA GLY A 41 12.37 -7.87 33.53
C GLY A 41 11.06 -7.09 33.53
N VAL A 42 10.88 -6.12 32.64
CA VAL A 42 9.67 -5.31 32.53
C VAL A 42 8.74 -5.87 31.46
N ARG A 43 7.51 -6.18 31.84
CA ARG A 43 6.48 -6.58 30.89
C ARG A 43 5.96 -5.35 30.16
N MET A 44 6.03 -5.41 28.85
CA MET A 44 5.58 -4.34 27.96
C MET A 44 4.47 -4.86 27.06
N ARG A 45 3.38 -4.10 26.96
CA ARG A 45 2.31 -4.34 26.01
C ARG A 45 2.20 -3.15 25.06
N LEU A 46 2.36 -3.40 23.78
CA LEU A 46 2.19 -2.41 22.71
C LEU A 46 0.89 -2.72 21.98
N SER A 47 -0.01 -1.75 21.90
CA SER A 47 -1.23 -1.87 21.11
C SER A 47 -1.14 -0.91 19.91
N LEU A 48 -1.08 -1.48 18.72
CA LEU A 48 -0.91 -0.74 17.47
C LEU A 48 -2.20 -0.85 16.65
N PRO A 49 -2.82 0.27 16.26
CA PRO A 49 -3.97 0.22 15.37
C PRO A 49 -3.56 -0.33 14.00
N THR A 50 -4.39 -1.18 13.40
CA THR A 50 -4.10 -1.82 12.10
C THR A 50 -3.76 -0.81 11.01
N ARG A 51 -4.36 0.38 11.04
CA ARG A 51 -4.10 1.48 10.11
C ARG A 51 -2.68 2.06 10.17
N SER A 52 -1.91 1.78 11.22
CA SER A 52 -0.51 2.21 11.32
C SER A 52 0.44 1.36 10.48
N PHE A 53 -0.02 0.20 10.03
CA PHE A 53 0.74 -0.66 9.13
C PHE A 53 0.61 -0.20 7.68
N ARG A 54 1.70 -0.29 6.93
CA ARG A 54 1.78 0.13 5.52
C ARG A 54 1.01 -0.79 4.58
N GLY A 55 0.93 -2.08 4.93
CA GLY A 55 0.26 -3.09 4.13
C GLY A 55 0.64 -4.51 4.50
N VAL A 56 0.08 -5.46 3.75
CA VAL A 56 0.41 -6.88 3.85
C VAL A 56 1.38 -7.23 2.72
N VAL A 57 2.59 -7.64 3.08
CA VAL A 57 3.67 -7.98 2.16
C VAL A 57 3.71 -9.48 1.92
N LEU A 58 3.87 -9.87 0.65
CA LEU A 58 4.33 -11.20 0.25
C LEU A 58 5.81 -11.11 -0.12
N ALA A 59 6.65 -11.87 0.56
CA ALA A 59 8.09 -11.92 0.33
C ALA A 59 8.56 -13.35 0.15
N LEU A 60 9.45 -13.59 -0.83
CA LEU A 60 10.18 -14.83 -0.96
C LEU A 60 11.44 -14.73 -0.09
N GLN A 61 11.61 -15.67 0.83
CA GLN A 61 12.75 -15.72 1.75
C GLN A 61 13.48 -17.05 1.65
N GLN A 62 14.76 -17.02 1.97
CA GLN A 62 15.57 -18.21 2.07
C GLN A 62 15.71 -18.61 3.54
N GLY A 63 15.28 -19.81 3.86
CA GLY A 63 15.45 -20.43 5.17
C GLY A 63 16.36 -21.64 5.13
N ALA A 64 16.50 -22.31 6.26
CA ALA A 64 17.35 -23.50 6.40
C ALA A 64 16.90 -24.69 5.51
N ARG A 65 15.60 -24.74 5.15
CA ARG A 65 15.00 -25.80 4.32
C ARG A 65 14.87 -25.44 2.84
N GLY A 66 15.30 -24.25 2.44
CA GLY A 66 15.16 -23.73 1.08
C GLY A 66 14.39 -22.43 1.00
N LEU A 67 13.85 -22.13 -0.18
CA LEU A 67 13.03 -20.93 -0.41
C LEU A 67 11.61 -21.18 0.11
N PHE A 68 11.06 -20.19 0.80
CA PHE A 68 9.68 -20.20 1.26
C PHE A 68 9.06 -18.82 1.11
N TYR A 69 7.74 -18.77 1.03
CA TYR A 69 6.98 -17.53 0.98
C TYR A 69 6.56 -17.12 2.39
N ARG A 70 6.75 -15.84 2.71
CA ARG A 70 6.29 -15.26 3.96
C ARG A 70 5.29 -14.15 3.69
N VAL A 71 4.16 -14.21 4.39
CA VAL A 71 3.16 -13.14 4.44
C VAL A 71 3.34 -12.39 5.75
N ALA A 72 3.52 -11.08 5.69
CA ALA A 72 3.75 -10.26 6.87
C ALA A 72 3.04 -8.92 6.80
N LEU A 73 2.62 -8.39 7.97
CA LEU A 73 2.28 -7.00 8.15
C LEU A 73 3.55 -6.17 8.26
N VAL A 74 3.63 -5.08 7.52
CA VAL A 74 4.79 -4.20 7.50
C VAL A 74 4.45 -2.86 8.12
N HIS A 75 5.27 -2.46 9.08
CA HIS A 75 5.20 -1.19 9.77
C HIS A 75 6.30 -0.23 9.26
N ALA A 76 6.24 1.06 9.64
CA ALA A 76 7.31 2.01 9.36
C ALA A 76 8.60 1.66 10.14
N ASP A 77 8.44 1.11 11.35
CA ASP A 77 9.50 0.52 12.15
C ASP A 77 9.57 -1.00 11.87
N PRO A 78 10.68 -1.50 11.31
CA PRO A 78 10.84 -2.92 10.98
C PRO A 78 10.74 -3.86 12.19
N ASP A 79 11.05 -3.37 13.40
CA ASP A 79 10.94 -4.16 14.63
C ASP A 79 9.50 -4.50 15.01
N LEU A 80 8.54 -3.80 14.40
CA LEU A 80 7.10 -4.00 14.60
C LEU A 80 6.46 -4.81 13.47
N ASP A 81 7.24 -5.27 12.50
CA ASP A 81 6.75 -6.16 11.45
C ASP A 81 6.24 -7.47 12.06
N VAL A 82 5.11 -7.96 11.57
CA VAL A 82 4.45 -9.17 12.09
C VAL A 82 4.34 -10.21 11.00
N ALA A 83 5.02 -11.35 11.16
CA ALA A 83 4.82 -12.51 10.30
C ALA A 83 3.45 -13.12 10.58
N LEU A 84 2.61 -13.25 9.56
CA LEU A 84 1.24 -13.77 9.65
C LEU A 84 1.14 -15.23 9.22
N ALA A 85 1.83 -15.60 8.13
CA ALA A 85 1.82 -16.93 7.57
C ALA A 85 3.12 -17.21 6.81
N GLU A 86 3.46 -18.49 6.70
CA GLU A 86 4.55 -19.01 5.90
C GLU A 86 4.02 -20.18 5.06
N ALA A 87 4.44 -20.27 3.80
CA ALA A 87 4.04 -21.33 2.89
C ALA A 87 5.21 -21.72 1.97
N ASP A 88 5.28 -23.01 1.64
CA ASP A 88 6.30 -23.53 0.73
C ASP A 88 5.92 -23.35 -0.74
N ASN A 89 4.63 -23.13 -1.03
CA ASN A 89 4.15 -22.95 -2.39
C ASN A 89 3.50 -21.56 -2.60
N GLU A 90 3.57 -21.09 -3.84
CA GLU A 90 3.05 -19.79 -4.24
C GLU A 90 1.52 -19.68 -4.12
N GLY A 91 0.80 -20.77 -4.42
CA GLY A 91 -0.65 -20.77 -4.43
C GLY A 91 -1.26 -20.56 -3.04
N ASP A 92 -0.72 -21.24 -2.03
CA ASP A 92 -1.17 -21.09 -0.63
C ASP A 92 -0.76 -19.71 -0.10
N ALA A 93 0.48 -19.30 -0.38
CA ALA A 93 0.97 -17.98 0.01
C ALA A 93 0.12 -16.84 -0.59
N ALA A 94 -0.25 -16.93 -1.86
CA ALA A 94 -1.10 -15.93 -2.52
C ALA A 94 -2.51 -15.89 -1.93
N ARG A 95 -3.07 -17.03 -1.57
CA ARG A 95 -4.39 -17.13 -0.91
C ARG A 95 -4.37 -16.49 0.46
N ASP A 96 -3.37 -16.81 1.29
CA ASP A 96 -3.22 -16.24 2.62
C ASP A 96 -2.97 -14.75 2.57
N TRP A 97 -2.10 -14.29 1.65
CA TRP A 97 -1.83 -12.89 1.42
C TRP A 97 -3.09 -12.10 1.06
N LEU A 98 -3.92 -12.65 0.16
CA LEU A 98 -5.20 -12.04 -0.22
C LEU A 98 -6.19 -12.02 0.95
N ALA A 99 -6.27 -13.11 1.72
CA ALA A 99 -7.15 -13.22 2.88
C ALA A 99 -6.81 -12.19 3.95
N TRP A 100 -5.54 -12.08 4.33
CA TRP A 100 -5.08 -11.12 5.33
C TRP A 100 -5.21 -9.67 4.86
N ALA A 101 -4.91 -9.36 3.59
CA ALA A 101 -5.10 -8.02 3.05
C ALA A 101 -6.56 -7.58 3.07
N ARG A 102 -7.49 -8.51 2.80
CA ARG A 102 -8.93 -8.26 2.91
C ARG A 102 -9.38 -8.08 4.35
N PHE A 103 -8.88 -8.92 5.24
CA PHE A 103 -9.24 -8.88 6.66
C PHE A 103 -8.86 -7.55 7.32
N PHE A 104 -7.66 -7.05 7.05
CA PHE A 104 -7.18 -5.78 7.58
C PHE A 104 -7.59 -4.55 6.76
N HIS A 105 -8.18 -4.72 5.59
CA HIS A 105 -8.44 -3.66 4.63
C HIS A 105 -7.18 -2.86 4.24
N LEU A 106 -6.04 -3.53 4.19
CA LEU A 106 -4.74 -2.94 3.87
C LEU A 106 -4.32 -3.22 2.42
N PRO A 107 -3.46 -2.38 1.84
CA PRO A 107 -2.91 -2.61 0.50
C PRO A 107 -2.05 -3.87 0.46
N ARG A 108 -2.01 -4.50 -0.70
CA ARG A 108 -1.13 -5.63 -1.01
C ARG A 108 0.21 -5.12 -1.53
N LEU A 109 1.27 -5.57 -0.89
CA LEU A 109 2.64 -5.22 -1.23
C LEU A 109 3.41 -6.49 -1.59
N THR A 110 4.38 -6.38 -2.50
CA THR A 110 5.38 -7.42 -2.73
C THR A 110 6.76 -6.90 -2.38
N ARG A 111 7.60 -7.74 -1.81
CA ARG A 111 8.99 -7.41 -1.54
C ARG A 111 9.88 -8.25 -2.45
N GLY A 112 10.60 -7.56 -3.33
CA GLY A 112 11.59 -8.21 -4.21
C GLY A 112 12.81 -8.71 -3.44
N VAL A 113 13.57 -9.61 -4.06
CA VAL A 113 14.81 -10.22 -3.50
C VAL A 113 15.84 -9.14 -3.10
N ARG A 114 15.82 -7.97 -3.73
CA ARG A 114 16.71 -6.84 -3.41
C ARG A 114 16.14 -5.88 -2.35
N GLY A 115 15.06 -6.24 -1.66
CA GLY A 115 14.52 -5.48 -0.53
C GLY A 115 13.56 -4.34 -0.89
N GLY A 116 13.33 -4.04 -2.17
CA GLY A 116 12.35 -3.04 -2.58
C GLY A 116 10.91 -3.53 -2.39
N GLU A 117 10.04 -2.66 -1.88
CA GLU A 117 8.60 -2.92 -1.79
C GLU A 117 7.88 -2.29 -2.98
N ALA A 118 7.00 -3.08 -3.63
CA ALA A 118 6.13 -2.61 -4.70
C ALA A 118 4.66 -2.79 -4.30
N VAL A 119 3.85 -1.76 -4.50
CA VAL A 119 2.41 -1.82 -4.27
C VAL A 119 1.77 -2.57 -5.43
N VAL A 120 1.12 -3.70 -5.14
CA VAL A 120 0.37 -4.49 -6.14
C VAL A 120 -1.07 -4.01 -6.21
N GLU A 121 -1.65 -3.68 -5.07
CA GLU A 121 -3.02 -3.17 -4.98
C GLU A 121 -3.10 -2.17 -3.85
N SER A 122 -3.53 -0.94 -4.17
CA SER A 122 -3.87 0.06 -3.15
C SER A 122 -5.35 -0.08 -2.77
N ARG A 123 -5.69 0.25 -1.53
CA ARG A 123 -7.08 0.28 -1.08
C ARG A 123 -7.44 1.68 -0.63
N CYS A 124 -8.62 2.12 -1.04
CA CYS A 124 -9.24 3.33 -0.55
C CYS A 124 -10.52 2.92 0.19
N GLY A 125 -10.45 2.88 1.52
CA GLY A 125 -11.51 2.30 2.34
C GLY A 125 -11.73 0.81 2.02
N GLY A 126 -12.98 0.40 1.78
CA GLY A 126 -13.33 -0.98 1.40
C GLY A 126 -13.10 -1.35 -0.08
N ILE A 127 -12.68 -0.37 -0.91
CA ILE A 127 -12.54 -0.56 -2.36
C ILE A 127 -11.08 -0.83 -2.70
N GLY A 128 -10.80 -1.97 -3.35
CA GLY A 128 -9.50 -2.27 -3.93
C GLY A 128 -9.28 -1.43 -5.18
N ALA A 129 -8.20 -0.61 -5.20
CA ALA A 129 -7.76 0.10 -6.38
C ALA A 129 -6.55 -0.65 -6.96
N GLY A 130 -6.72 -1.25 -8.14
CA GLY A 130 -5.61 -1.86 -8.87
C GLY A 130 -4.59 -0.82 -9.33
N THR A 131 -3.41 -1.27 -9.72
CA THR A 131 -2.41 -0.41 -10.35
C THR A 131 -3.02 0.33 -11.52
N VAL A 132 -2.93 1.67 -11.49
CA VAL A 132 -3.39 2.52 -12.58
C VAL A 132 -2.63 2.14 -13.83
N GLN A 133 -3.30 1.45 -14.76
CA GLN A 133 -2.70 1.21 -16.07
C GLN A 133 -2.55 2.55 -16.79
N PRO A 134 -1.35 2.86 -17.33
CA PRO A 134 -1.17 4.07 -18.09
C PRO A 134 -2.19 4.08 -19.22
N ARG A 135 -3.05 5.09 -19.26
CA ARG A 135 -4.00 5.28 -20.36
C ARG A 135 -3.22 5.21 -21.65
N ARG A 136 -3.62 4.33 -22.54
CA ARG A 136 -3.09 4.32 -23.92
C ARG A 136 -3.16 5.75 -24.42
N ARG A 137 -2.01 6.36 -24.64
CA ARG A 137 -1.96 7.67 -25.33
C ARG A 137 -2.79 7.50 -26.59
N GLY A 138 -3.87 8.29 -26.71
CA GLY A 138 -4.88 8.17 -27.75
C GLY A 138 -4.35 8.42 -29.17
N TRP A 139 -3.35 7.64 -29.56
CA TRP A 139 -2.74 7.67 -30.90
C TRP A 139 -3.71 7.22 -32.01
N PRO A 140 -4.56 6.17 -31.82
CA PRO A 140 -5.47 5.75 -32.90
C PRO A 140 -6.55 6.77 -33.24
N LEU A 141 -6.91 7.65 -32.30
CA LEU A 141 -7.94 8.66 -32.50
C LEU A 141 -7.39 9.96 -33.10
N LYS A 142 -6.07 10.16 -33.09
CA LYS A 142 -5.44 11.36 -33.68
C LYS A 142 -5.60 11.39 -35.20
N ALA A 143 -5.52 10.24 -35.86
CA ALA A 143 -5.70 10.13 -37.31
C ALA A 143 -7.17 10.30 -37.76
N ARG A 144 -8.15 10.13 -36.85
CA ARG A 144 -9.57 10.26 -37.13
C ARG A 144 -10.16 11.62 -36.74
N ARG A 145 -9.37 12.53 -36.17
CA ARG A 145 -9.86 13.88 -35.85
C ARG A 145 -10.02 14.68 -37.14
N SER A 146 -11.22 15.24 -37.34
CA SER A 146 -11.48 16.13 -38.45
C SER A 146 -10.49 17.32 -38.46
N ALA A 147 -10.18 17.86 -39.65
CA ALA A 147 -9.30 19.02 -39.80
C ALA A 147 -9.72 20.20 -38.92
N ILE A 148 -11.02 20.38 -38.68
CA ILE A 148 -11.60 21.41 -37.79
C ILE A 148 -11.17 21.19 -36.32
N SER A 149 -11.19 19.94 -35.85
CA SER A 149 -10.77 19.59 -34.49
C SER A 149 -9.27 19.73 -34.29
N ALA A 150 -8.49 19.59 -35.35
CA ALA A 150 -7.01 19.82 -35.34
C ALA A 150 -6.64 21.30 -35.30
N ARG A 151 -7.52 22.19 -35.76
CA ARG A 151 -7.30 23.67 -35.76
C ARG A 151 -7.51 24.31 -34.39
N ARG A 152 -8.27 23.68 -33.49
CA ARG A 152 -8.48 24.16 -32.12
C ARG A 152 -7.35 23.66 -31.18
N LYS A 153 -6.12 23.97 -31.52
CA LYS A 153 -5.04 23.84 -30.54
C LYS A 153 -5.07 25.12 -29.68
N ALA A 154 -5.50 24.98 -28.44
CA ALA A 154 -5.33 26.03 -27.44
C ALA A 154 -3.83 26.34 -27.32
N GLY A 155 -3.45 27.55 -27.68
CA GLY A 155 -2.16 28.13 -27.43
C GLY A 155 -0.94 27.37 -27.97
N MET A 156 -0.27 27.89 -28.99
CA MET A 156 1.12 27.53 -29.19
C MET A 156 1.94 28.19 -28.08
N LYS A 157 2.49 27.43 -27.16
CA LYS A 157 3.51 27.92 -26.24
C LYS A 157 4.67 28.47 -27.08
N GLY A 158 4.96 29.73 -26.92
CA GLY A 158 6.11 30.38 -27.55
C GLY A 158 5.82 31.33 -28.72
N ARG A 159 4.56 31.51 -29.15
CA ARG A 159 4.23 32.55 -30.12
C ARG A 159 3.88 33.83 -29.39
N VAL A 160 4.77 34.79 -29.44
CA VAL A 160 4.46 36.18 -29.02
C VAL A 160 3.41 36.69 -29.99
N LEU A 161 2.17 36.84 -29.54
CA LEU A 161 1.14 37.49 -30.33
C LEU A 161 1.42 38.99 -30.32
N PRO A 162 1.34 39.69 -31.50
CA PRO A 162 1.46 41.13 -31.52
C PRO A 162 0.33 41.72 -30.64
N VAL A 163 0.71 42.48 -29.64
CA VAL A 163 -0.25 43.21 -28.81
C VAL A 163 -0.47 44.56 -29.48
N HIS A 164 -1.64 44.72 -30.10
CA HIS A 164 -2.07 46.01 -30.62
C HIS A 164 -2.57 46.86 -29.45
N ARG A 165 -1.73 47.79 -28.99
CA ARG A 165 -2.06 48.64 -27.81
C ARG A 165 -2.92 49.85 -28.16
N ASP A 166 -3.08 50.16 -29.44
CA ASP A 166 -3.79 51.36 -29.91
C ASP A 166 -5.11 51.05 -30.59
N GLU A 167 -5.62 49.82 -30.51
CA GLU A 167 -6.92 49.49 -31.04
C GLU A 167 -7.99 50.02 -30.05
N ARG A 168 -8.86 50.90 -30.56
CA ARG A 168 -10.02 51.39 -29.84
C ARG A 168 -10.93 50.20 -29.54
N GLU A 169 -11.25 49.99 -28.25
CA GLU A 169 -12.30 49.04 -27.89
C GLU A 169 -13.61 49.45 -28.55
N ILE A 170 -14.17 48.56 -29.35
CA ILE A 170 -15.50 48.75 -29.89
C ILE A 170 -16.48 48.37 -28.81
N VAL A 171 -16.79 49.30 -27.92
CA VAL A 171 -17.86 49.14 -26.93
C VAL A 171 -19.15 49.65 -27.58
N CYS A 172 -20.00 48.73 -28.00
CA CYS A 172 -21.36 49.07 -28.39
C CYS A 172 -22.14 49.30 -27.10
N TYR A 173 -22.39 50.57 -26.78
CA TYR A 173 -23.43 50.93 -25.79
C TYR A 173 -24.76 51.00 -26.55
N GLU A 174 -25.71 50.11 -26.21
CA GLU A 174 -27.16 50.38 -26.45
C GLU A 174 -27.72 51.24 -25.36
#